data_d4643bf8ed2d81e08c90f0438492e36b
#
_entry.id   d4643bf8ed2d81e08c90f0438492e36b
#
_cell.length_a   1.000
_cell.length_b   1.000
_cell.length_c   1.000
_cell.angle_alpha   90.00
_cell.angle_beta   90.00
_cell.angle_gamma   90.00
#
_symmetry.space_group_name_H-M   'P 1'
#
loop_
_entity.id
_entity.type
_entity.pdbx_description
1 polymer ?
#
loop_
_entity_poly.entity_id
_entity_poly.type
_entity_poly.pdbx_seq_one_letter_code
_entity_poly.pdbx_strand_id
1 'polypeptide(L)'
;MTTPFFPRPTPLHAAVGIAISLLVSGHAASVHAADTSTTGTTTATARDASGTVGDTAQSQVFVTANPLGDSELISPATAVSGDALTLRSANSSSLGETLNGLPGVSTTTYGPMVGRPIIRGMDGDRIRVLQNGVAAYDASSLSYDHAVPQDPLSVERVEIIRGPAALLYGGNAIGGVVNTIDNRIPREPIKGVTGTTDVNYTSGNQARAGAAQIEGGNGQFNFHADVFARKTSDERIPGYAHSAAQRAQDDPDTAQAYGKLPNSDGRWSGGAVGGSYTWANGYAGLSYNGFQSDYGSVAEDTVRLRMHQDHVAFASEVRNLQGPIERVKFDFGYTDYEHREIDDGVTGTTFRNHGYEGRIEARHKKIGPFDGAIGVQFSQNTFSALGDEALVPTTRTTNVALFGLEEWQATQRLKVSLGGRVERTMLSPTAAGNERFASAEDRNFTTGSVSLGGLYRLTPAWAVAADIAYTERAPTFYELYANGPHDATGQYLIGNGNAQKKNRCRQIWRCATQTGRTKAASVCSTAAS
;
A
#
# COMPACT_ATOMS: atom_id res chain seq x y z
N MET A 1 15.55 -29.40 28.07
CA MET A 1 14.34 -28.69 28.52
C MET A 1 14.65 -27.20 28.46
N THR A 2 14.44 -26.58 27.32
CA THR A 2 14.58 -25.13 27.13
C THR A 2 13.18 -24.55 27.01
N THR A 3 12.79 -23.74 28.00
CA THR A 3 11.53 -23.01 28.01
C THR A 3 11.48 -22.06 26.80
N PRO A 4 10.37 -22.01 26.04
CA PRO A 4 10.23 -21.08 24.94
C PRO A 4 10.17 -19.64 25.50
N PHE A 5 11.08 -18.81 25.02
CA PHE A 5 11.13 -17.39 25.32
C PHE A 5 10.01 -16.69 24.54
N PHE A 6 8.84 -16.50 25.15
CA PHE A 6 7.83 -15.61 24.62
C PHE A 6 8.27 -14.17 24.91
N PRO A 7 8.42 -13.30 23.90
CA PRO A 7 8.61 -11.88 24.16
C PRO A 7 7.38 -11.37 24.92
N ARG A 8 7.61 -10.71 26.04
CA ARG A 8 6.53 -10.09 26.82
C ARG A 8 5.89 -9.01 25.93
N PRO A 9 4.55 -9.01 25.78
CA PRO A 9 3.87 -7.94 25.04
C PRO A 9 4.22 -6.60 25.69
N THR A 10 4.57 -5.61 24.85
CA THR A 10 4.77 -4.25 25.34
C THR A 10 3.46 -3.71 25.93
N PRO A 11 3.48 -2.74 26.85
CA PRO A 11 2.27 -2.19 27.46
C PRO A 11 1.24 -1.70 26.45
N LEU A 12 1.68 -1.26 25.29
CA LEU A 12 0.81 -0.82 24.19
C LEU A 12 0.03 -1.98 23.56
N HIS A 13 0.68 -3.14 23.37
CA HIS A 13 0.02 -4.36 22.86
C HIS A 13 -1.06 -4.89 23.81
N ALA A 14 -0.83 -4.79 25.12
CA ALA A 14 -1.83 -5.16 26.11
C ALA A 14 -3.03 -4.20 26.10
N ALA A 15 -2.82 -2.90 25.95
CA ALA A 15 -3.89 -1.91 25.86
C ALA A 15 -4.73 -2.07 24.59
N VAL A 16 -4.10 -2.34 23.44
CA VAL A 16 -4.77 -2.62 22.17
C VAL A 16 -5.57 -3.92 22.26
N GLY A 17 -5.00 -4.99 22.86
CA GLY A 17 -5.69 -6.25 23.05
C GLY A 17 -6.95 -6.15 23.94
N ILE A 18 -6.93 -5.33 24.98
CA ILE A 18 -8.08 -5.09 25.86
C ILE A 18 -9.17 -4.27 25.15
N ALA A 19 -8.81 -3.25 24.39
CA ALA A 19 -9.76 -2.43 23.63
C ALA A 19 -10.47 -3.26 22.53
N ILE A 20 -9.75 -4.15 21.86
CA ILE A 20 -10.30 -5.04 20.83
C ILE A 20 -11.20 -6.13 21.45
N SER A 21 -10.85 -6.68 22.61
CA SER A 21 -11.69 -7.65 23.31
C SER A 21 -13.04 -7.07 23.72
N LEU A 22 -13.09 -5.79 24.06
CA LEU A 22 -14.33 -5.08 24.39
C LEU A 22 -15.20 -4.80 23.14
N LEU A 23 -14.60 -4.57 21.97
CA LEU A 23 -15.33 -4.36 20.71
C LEU A 23 -15.90 -5.66 20.11
N VAL A 24 -15.23 -6.79 20.30
CA VAL A 24 -15.64 -8.10 19.71
C VAL A 24 -16.57 -8.88 20.65
N SER A 25 -16.54 -8.61 21.95
CA SER A 25 -17.44 -9.24 22.96
C SER A 25 -18.76 -8.52 23.14
N GLY A 26 -19.24 -7.77 22.15
CA GLY A 26 -20.52 -7.08 22.19
C GLY A 26 -21.64 -8.00 22.65
N HIS A 27 -21.97 -7.97 23.92
CA HIS A 27 -23.22 -8.47 24.46
C HIS A 27 -24.35 -7.67 23.81
N ALA A 28 -25.31 -8.34 23.19
CA ALA A 28 -26.53 -7.75 22.75
C ALA A 28 -27.23 -7.09 23.97
N ALA A 29 -27.00 -5.82 24.16
CA ALA A 29 -27.79 -5.02 25.07
C ALA A 29 -29.14 -4.80 24.41
N SER A 30 -30.17 -5.52 24.88
CA SER A 30 -31.54 -5.26 24.52
C SER A 30 -31.91 -3.85 24.99
N VAL A 31 -32.05 -2.93 24.03
CA VAL A 31 -32.60 -1.61 24.30
C VAL A 31 -34.09 -1.77 24.55
N HIS A 32 -34.51 -1.67 25.82
CA HIS A 32 -35.90 -1.48 26.15
C HIS A 32 -36.27 -0.03 25.80
N ALA A 33 -37.11 0.12 24.77
CA ALA A 33 -37.75 1.39 24.47
C ALA A 33 -38.71 1.72 25.60
N ALA A 34 -38.43 2.77 26.36
CA ALA A 34 -39.40 3.37 27.27
C ALA A 34 -40.38 4.22 26.44
N ASP A 35 -41.62 3.77 26.39
CA ASP A 35 -42.74 4.55 25.86
C ASP A 35 -42.94 5.82 26.73
N THR A 36 -42.65 6.97 26.17
CA THR A 36 -43.21 8.24 26.67
C THR A 36 -43.99 8.88 25.54
N SER A 37 -45.30 8.67 25.61
CA SER A 37 -46.30 9.38 24.83
C SER A 37 -46.28 10.88 25.16
N THR A 38 -45.87 11.71 24.22
CA THR A 38 -46.19 13.15 24.21
C THR A 38 -46.72 13.49 22.83
N THR A 39 -47.99 13.74 22.78
CA THR A 39 -48.76 14.26 21.65
C THR A 39 -48.23 15.64 21.27
N GLY A 40 -47.53 15.71 20.15
CA GLY A 40 -47.12 16.93 19.49
C GLY A 40 -47.48 16.83 18.01
N THR A 41 -48.59 17.47 17.63
CA THR A 41 -49.05 17.62 16.25
C THR A 41 -48.03 18.42 15.46
N THR A 42 -47.24 17.76 14.61
CA THR A 42 -46.40 18.44 13.64
C THR A 42 -46.95 18.15 12.24
N THR A 43 -47.52 19.19 11.64
CA THR A 43 -47.97 19.23 10.25
C THR A 43 -46.81 18.87 9.32
N ALA A 44 -46.92 17.72 8.66
CA ALA A 44 -46.00 17.34 7.60
C ALA A 44 -46.35 18.17 6.34
N THR A 45 -45.57 19.20 6.08
CA THR A 45 -45.56 19.84 4.76
C THR A 45 -44.80 18.90 3.78
N ALA A 46 -45.54 18.37 2.82
CA ALA A 46 -44.99 17.71 1.66
C ALA A 46 -44.03 18.69 0.96
N ARG A 47 -42.76 18.35 0.92
CA ARG A 47 -41.78 19.03 0.08
C ARG A 47 -41.89 18.49 -1.32
N ASP A 48 -42.17 19.39 -2.25
CA ASP A 48 -42.12 19.16 -3.69
C ASP A 48 -40.81 18.48 -4.13
N ALA A 49 -40.94 17.46 -4.95
CA ALA A 49 -39.83 16.72 -5.58
C ALA A 49 -39.24 17.50 -6.76
N SER A 50 -38.92 18.79 -6.59
CA SER A 50 -38.12 19.60 -7.51
C SER A 50 -36.86 20.13 -6.82
N GLY A 51 -36.23 19.28 -6.05
CA GLY A 51 -34.87 19.54 -5.59
C GLY A 51 -33.92 19.45 -6.76
N THR A 52 -33.52 20.59 -7.30
CA THR A 52 -32.28 20.72 -8.06
C THR A 52 -31.20 19.96 -7.33
N VAL A 53 -30.63 18.93 -7.99
CA VAL A 53 -29.43 18.23 -7.54
C VAL A 53 -28.39 19.32 -7.36
N GLY A 54 -28.11 19.68 -6.12
CA GLY A 54 -27.07 20.63 -5.77
C GLY A 54 -25.79 20.13 -6.41
N ASP A 55 -25.12 21.05 -7.06
CA ASP A 55 -23.80 20.92 -7.62
C ASP A 55 -22.91 20.28 -6.54
N THR A 56 -22.74 18.95 -6.61
CA THR A 56 -21.76 18.25 -5.79
C THR A 56 -20.44 18.78 -6.28
N ALA A 57 -19.87 19.73 -5.55
CA ALA A 57 -18.53 20.23 -5.75
C ALA A 57 -17.66 19.01 -6.02
N GLN A 58 -17.12 18.90 -7.24
CA GLN A 58 -16.17 17.86 -7.58
C GLN A 58 -15.04 18.02 -6.59
N SER A 59 -14.91 17.09 -5.65
CA SER A 59 -13.73 17.01 -4.81
C SER A 59 -12.55 16.84 -5.77
N GLN A 60 -11.77 17.89 -5.93
CA GLN A 60 -10.51 17.83 -6.67
C GLN A 60 -9.67 16.75 -6.01
N VAL A 61 -9.37 15.69 -6.77
CA VAL A 61 -8.53 14.60 -6.29
C VAL A 61 -7.09 15.12 -6.26
N PHE A 62 -6.67 15.64 -5.11
CA PHE A 62 -5.26 15.94 -4.88
C PHE A 62 -4.52 14.62 -4.67
N VAL A 63 -3.50 14.37 -5.48
CA VAL A 63 -2.60 13.22 -5.32
C VAL A 63 -1.37 13.71 -4.58
N THR A 64 -1.25 13.34 -3.30
CA THR A 64 -0.14 13.80 -2.43
C THR A 64 1.20 13.23 -2.84
N ALA A 65 1.21 12.11 -3.55
CA ALA A 65 2.43 11.54 -4.12
C ALA A 65 2.87 12.24 -5.42
N ASN A 66 2.13 13.24 -5.94
CA ASN A 66 2.64 14.15 -6.95
C ASN A 66 3.28 15.38 -6.26
N PRO A 67 4.59 15.63 -6.42
CA PRO A 67 5.27 16.74 -5.77
C PRO A 67 4.68 18.11 -6.07
N LEU A 68 4.05 18.26 -7.23
CA LEU A 68 3.50 19.55 -7.68
C LEU A 68 2.05 19.77 -7.22
N GLY A 69 1.37 18.72 -6.73
CA GLY A 69 0.01 18.83 -6.16
C GLY A 69 -1.07 19.25 -7.17
N ASP A 70 -0.80 19.15 -8.46
CA ASP A 70 -1.69 19.65 -9.50
C ASP A 70 -2.85 18.68 -9.76
N SER A 71 -4.05 19.23 -9.94
CA SER A 71 -5.26 18.47 -10.31
C SER A 71 -5.25 18.00 -11.78
N GLU A 72 -4.48 18.67 -12.63
CA GLU A 72 -4.29 18.31 -14.04
C GLU A 72 -3.01 17.52 -14.24
N LEU A 73 -3.09 16.24 -13.91
CA LEU A 73 -1.96 15.32 -14.02
C LEU A 73 -1.73 14.89 -15.47
N ILE A 74 -0.53 15.12 -15.97
CA ILE A 74 -0.01 14.45 -17.17
C ILE A 74 0.07 12.95 -16.90
N SER A 75 0.59 12.58 -15.73
CA SER A 75 0.62 11.18 -15.26
C SER A 75 -0.76 10.67 -14.86
N PRO A 76 -1.19 9.49 -15.34
CA PRO A 76 -2.44 8.89 -14.90
C PRO A 76 -2.38 8.55 -13.41
N ALA A 77 -3.20 9.18 -12.61
CA ALA A 77 -3.40 8.83 -11.21
C ALA A 77 -4.85 8.44 -10.95
N THR A 78 -5.03 7.57 -9.97
CA THR A 78 -6.36 7.18 -9.48
C THR A 78 -6.30 7.28 -7.96
N ALA A 79 -7.23 7.98 -7.35
CA ALA A 79 -7.37 7.97 -5.90
C ALA A 79 -8.74 7.39 -5.51
N VAL A 80 -8.74 6.64 -4.41
CA VAL A 80 -9.94 6.09 -3.79
C VAL A 80 -9.95 6.53 -2.33
N SER A 81 -11.01 7.17 -1.90
CA SER A 81 -11.17 7.71 -0.54
C SER A 81 -12.64 7.82 -0.16
N GLY A 82 -12.94 8.16 1.09
CA GLY A 82 -14.30 8.35 1.61
C GLY A 82 -15.18 7.13 1.41
N ASP A 83 -16.46 7.32 1.12
CA ASP A 83 -17.47 6.25 1.00
C ASP A 83 -17.07 5.15 0.01
N ALA A 84 -16.38 5.51 -1.08
CA ALA A 84 -15.91 4.54 -2.07
C ALA A 84 -14.82 3.61 -1.51
N LEU A 85 -13.92 4.12 -0.67
CA LEU A 85 -12.92 3.30 0.00
C LEU A 85 -13.56 2.48 1.12
N THR A 86 -14.41 3.07 1.95
CA THR A 86 -15.15 2.39 3.02
C THR A 86 -15.92 1.19 2.49
N LEU A 87 -16.70 1.37 1.41
CA LEU A 87 -17.45 0.28 0.79
C LEU A 87 -16.56 -0.85 0.26
N ARG A 88 -15.41 -0.51 -0.32
CA ARG A 88 -14.45 -1.49 -0.85
C ARG A 88 -13.75 -2.25 0.28
N SER A 89 -13.26 -1.54 1.30
CA SER A 89 -12.55 -2.12 2.46
C SER A 89 -13.46 -2.97 3.34
N ALA A 90 -14.76 -2.66 3.40
CA ALA A 90 -15.75 -3.48 4.09
C ALA A 90 -15.89 -4.88 3.46
N ASN A 91 -15.78 -4.97 2.13
CA ASN A 91 -15.99 -6.20 1.36
C ASN A 91 -14.69 -6.94 1.00
N SER A 92 -13.53 -6.45 1.42
CA SER A 92 -12.23 -7.04 1.10
C SER A 92 -11.38 -7.21 2.35
N SER A 93 -10.53 -8.24 2.34
CA SER A 93 -9.62 -8.53 3.44
C SER A 93 -8.17 -8.13 3.11
N SER A 94 -7.88 -7.65 1.90
CA SER A 94 -6.53 -7.28 1.48
C SER A 94 -6.52 -5.97 0.69
N LEU A 95 -5.37 -5.32 0.66
CA LEU A 95 -5.17 -4.09 -0.11
C LEU A 95 -5.38 -4.33 -1.62
N GLY A 96 -4.91 -5.46 -2.14
CA GLY A 96 -5.09 -5.81 -3.55
C GLY A 96 -6.56 -5.95 -3.93
N GLU A 97 -7.34 -6.66 -3.11
CA GLU A 97 -8.77 -6.85 -3.36
C GLU A 97 -9.55 -5.52 -3.23
N THR A 98 -9.19 -4.67 -2.28
CA THR A 98 -9.78 -3.33 -2.15
C THR A 98 -9.63 -2.50 -3.42
N LEU A 99 -8.54 -2.67 -4.15
CA LEU A 99 -8.24 -1.93 -5.38
C LEU A 99 -8.66 -2.66 -6.66
N ASN A 100 -9.05 -3.93 -6.54
CA ASN A 100 -9.45 -4.78 -7.66
C ASN A 100 -10.59 -4.16 -8.47
N GLY A 101 -10.52 -4.27 -9.79
CA GLY A 101 -11.52 -3.70 -10.71
C GLY A 101 -11.41 -2.20 -10.95
N LEU A 102 -10.45 -1.49 -10.32
CA LEU A 102 -10.11 -0.14 -10.76
C LEU A 102 -9.44 -0.19 -12.15
N PRO A 103 -9.55 0.84 -12.98
CA PRO A 103 -9.00 0.83 -14.34
C PRO A 103 -7.51 0.45 -14.37
N GLY A 104 -7.22 -0.73 -14.96
CA GLY A 104 -5.87 -1.27 -15.08
C GLY A 104 -5.26 -1.77 -13.76
N VAL A 105 -6.11 -2.09 -12.78
CA VAL A 105 -5.70 -2.69 -11.50
C VAL A 105 -6.43 -4.01 -11.31
N SER A 106 -5.69 -5.03 -10.94
CA SER A 106 -6.17 -6.33 -10.49
C SER A 106 -5.42 -6.73 -9.22
N THR A 107 -5.66 -7.92 -8.71
CA THR A 107 -5.01 -8.44 -7.51
C THR A 107 -4.42 -9.83 -7.76
N THR A 108 -3.37 -10.18 -7.03
CA THR A 108 -2.96 -11.57 -6.87
C THR A 108 -4.03 -12.30 -6.06
N THR A 109 -4.13 -13.61 -6.21
CA THR A 109 -5.13 -14.41 -5.50
C THR A 109 -4.48 -15.69 -4.97
N TYR A 110 -4.19 -15.69 -3.68
CA TYR A 110 -3.72 -16.84 -2.90
C TYR A 110 -4.53 -16.94 -1.60
N GLY A 111 -5.86 -16.88 -1.75
CA GLY A 111 -6.81 -16.83 -0.66
C GLY A 111 -7.30 -15.41 -0.35
N PRO A 112 -8.40 -15.27 0.41
CA PRO A 112 -9.06 -13.99 0.66
C PRO A 112 -8.24 -13.04 1.55
N MET A 113 -7.34 -13.58 2.39
CA MET A 113 -6.49 -12.79 3.28
C MET A 113 -5.26 -12.24 2.57
N VAL A 114 -4.92 -12.76 1.39
CA VAL A 114 -3.74 -12.41 0.62
C VAL A 114 -4.15 -11.79 -0.71
N GLY A 115 -3.75 -10.57 -0.94
CA GLY A 115 -3.98 -9.88 -2.20
C GLY A 115 -3.01 -8.73 -2.34
N ARG A 116 -2.11 -8.84 -3.31
CA ARG A 116 -1.21 -7.76 -3.67
C ARG A 116 -1.72 -7.07 -4.93
N PRO A 117 -1.71 -5.72 -5.00
CA PRO A 117 -2.12 -5.03 -6.21
C PRO A 117 -1.26 -5.41 -7.41
N ILE A 118 -1.91 -5.60 -8.57
CA ILE A 118 -1.28 -5.76 -9.88
C ILE A 118 -1.66 -4.54 -10.72
N ILE A 119 -0.69 -3.83 -11.27
CA ILE A 119 -0.94 -2.66 -12.11
C ILE A 119 -0.55 -2.97 -13.55
N ARG A 120 -1.56 -3.04 -14.45
CA ARG A 120 -1.36 -3.31 -15.87
C ARG A 120 -0.55 -4.59 -16.14
N GLY A 121 -0.86 -5.66 -15.40
CA GLY A 121 -0.19 -6.95 -15.49
C GLY A 121 1.20 -7.00 -14.85
N MET A 122 1.59 -5.98 -14.10
CA MET A 122 2.84 -5.99 -13.33
C MET A 122 2.56 -6.14 -11.85
N ASP A 123 3.35 -6.99 -11.20
CA ASP A 123 3.30 -7.33 -9.78
C ASP A 123 4.71 -7.38 -9.16
N GLY A 124 4.80 -7.84 -7.94
CA GLY A 124 6.05 -8.03 -7.22
C GLY A 124 6.84 -6.72 -7.15
N ASP A 125 8.14 -6.80 -7.39
CA ASP A 125 9.05 -5.64 -7.39
C ASP A 125 8.97 -4.78 -8.66
N ARG A 126 7.91 -4.90 -9.45
CA ARG A 126 7.63 -3.99 -10.57
C ARG A 126 6.62 -2.91 -10.19
N ILE A 127 6.00 -3.03 -9.03
CA ILE A 127 5.17 -2.00 -8.42
C ILE A 127 5.69 -1.70 -7.02
N ARG A 128 5.49 -0.46 -6.58
CA ARG A 128 5.86 -0.04 -5.24
C ARG A 128 4.63 0.18 -4.38
N VAL A 129 4.58 -0.47 -3.22
CA VAL A 129 3.57 -0.19 -2.18
C VAL A 129 4.22 0.68 -1.13
N LEU A 130 3.60 1.81 -0.84
CA LEU A 130 4.10 2.83 0.08
C LEU A 130 3.04 3.16 1.13
N GLN A 131 3.51 3.60 2.29
CA GLN A 131 2.70 4.22 3.32
C GLN A 131 3.16 5.66 3.50
N ASN A 132 2.26 6.62 3.25
CA ASN A 132 2.55 8.07 3.31
C ASN A 132 3.78 8.52 2.50
N GLY A 133 4.10 7.82 1.40
CA GLY A 133 5.18 8.17 0.48
C GLY A 133 6.53 7.51 0.74
N VAL A 134 6.66 6.68 1.78
CA VAL A 134 7.86 5.89 2.10
C VAL A 134 7.55 4.39 2.11
N ALA A 135 8.57 3.55 1.94
CA ALA A 135 8.41 2.10 2.00
C ALA A 135 8.07 1.63 3.41
N ALA A 136 7.09 0.72 3.52
CA ALA A 136 6.90 -0.15 4.66
C ALA A 136 7.41 -1.54 4.24
N TYR A 137 8.58 -1.93 4.74
CA TYR A 137 9.24 -3.16 4.33
C TYR A 137 8.49 -4.40 4.80
N ASP A 138 8.28 -5.36 3.89
CA ASP A 138 7.63 -6.64 4.11
C ASP A 138 8.27 -7.74 3.27
N ALA A 139 7.63 -8.90 3.15
CA ALA A 139 8.02 -10.00 2.28
C ALA A 139 7.03 -10.28 1.15
N SER A 140 5.99 -9.44 0.98
CA SER A 140 4.88 -9.70 0.04
C SER A 140 5.29 -9.69 -1.43
N SER A 141 6.49 -9.18 -1.76
CA SER A 141 7.02 -9.23 -3.13
C SER A 141 7.72 -10.56 -3.46
N LEU A 142 8.09 -11.33 -2.46
CA LEU A 142 8.83 -12.58 -2.63
C LEU A 142 7.92 -13.73 -3.03
N SER A 143 6.76 -13.87 -2.37
CA SER A 143 5.80 -14.93 -2.63
C SER A 143 4.36 -14.41 -2.73
N TYR A 144 3.53 -15.16 -3.47
CA TYR A 144 2.13 -14.79 -3.70
C TYR A 144 1.23 -15.04 -2.49
N ASP A 145 1.63 -15.88 -1.56
CA ASP A 145 0.92 -16.18 -0.31
C ASP A 145 1.31 -15.25 0.85
N HIS A 146 2.27 -14.38 0.65
CA HIS A 146 2.64 -13.36 1.63
C HIS A 146 1.77 -12.11 1.51
N ALA A 147 0.95 -11.85 2.53
CA ALA A 147 0.08 -10.68 2.55
C ALA A 147 0.87 -9.37 2.71
N VAL A 148 0.31 -8.29 2.15
CA VAL A 148 0.76 -6.92 2.48
C VAL A 148 0.28 -6.59 3.90
N PRO A 149 1.16 -6.17 4.84
CA PRO A 149 0.82 -5.96 6.26
C PRO A 149 0.06 -4.64 6.48
N GLN A 150 -1.09 -4.50 5.81
CA GLN A 150 -1.90 -3.29 5.88
C GLN A 150 -3.38 -3.63 5.73
N ASP A 151 -4.19 -3.32 6.76
CA ASP A 151 -5.64 -3.43 6.66
C ASP A 151 -6.21 -2.16 6.01
N PRO A 152 -7.03 -2.30 4.96
CA PRO A 152 -7.66 -1.16 4.29
C PRO A 152 -8.56 -0.30 5.19
N LEU A 153 -9.06 -0.82 6.32
CA LEU A 153 -9.87 -0.07 7.30
C LEU A 153 -9.08 1.03 8.04
N SER A 154 -7.75 0.91 8.08
CA SER A 154 -6.86 1.89 8.72
C SER A 154 -6.37 2.99 7.76
N VAL A 155 -6.90 3.04 6.54
CA VAL A 155 -6.44 3.90 5.46
C VAL A 155 -7.53 4.91 5.09
N GLU A 156 -7.18 6.19 5.01
CA GLU A 156 -8.11 7.25 4.58
C GLU A 156 -8.21 7.39 3.05
N ARG A 157 -7.10 7.12 2.37
CA ARG A 157 -7.01 7.25 0.92
C ARG A 157 -5.95 6.33 0.34
N VAL A 158 -6.22 5.77 -0.82
CA VAL A 158 -5.21 5.06 -1.62
C VAL A 158 -5.01 5.78 -2.94
N GLU A 159 -3.77 6.07 -3.27
CA GLU A 159 -3.35 6.70 -4.52
C GLU A 159 -2.60 5.69 -5.38
N ILE A 160 -3.01 5.57 -6.64
CA ILE A 160 -2.34 4.73 -7.63
C ILE A 160 -1.74 5.64 -8.69
N ILE A 161 -0.41 5.74 -8.72
CA ILE A 161 0.34 6.64 -9.60
C ILE A 161 1.00 5.81 -10.70
N ARG A 162 0.89 6.28 -11.92
CA ARG A 162 1.42 5.62 -13.10
C ARG A 162 2.10 6.63 -14.01
N GLY A 163 3.04 6.17 -14.85
CA GLY A 163 3.73 7.04 -15.79
C GLY A 163 4.83 7.89 -15.15
N PRO A 164 5.11 9.10 -15.68
CA PRO A 164 6.24 9.94 -15.31
C PRO A 164 6.42 10.15 -13.80
N ALA A 165 5.35 10.47 -13.09
CA ALA A 165 5.43 10.73 -11.64
C ALA A 165 5.81 9.47 -10.82
N ALA A 166 5.54 8.26 -11.31
CA ALA A 166 5.93 7.03 -10.62
C ALA A 166 7.45 6.85 -10.56
N LEU A 167 8.21 7.38 -11.53
CA LEU A 167 9.68 7.32 -11.56
C LEU A 167 10.32 7.96 -10.34
N LEU A 168 9.66 8.95 -9.75
CA LEU A 168 10.16 9.66 -8.56
C LEU A 168 10.29 8.75 -7.34
N TYR A 169 9.65 7.56 -7.38
CA TYR A 169 9.61 6.60 -6.28
C TYR A 169 10.52 5.39 -6.45
N GLY A 170 11.30 5.29 -7.53
CA GLY A 170 12.31 4.27 -7.73
C GLY A 170 12.14 3.45 -9.01
N GLY A 171 13.20 2.75 -9.39
CA GLY A 171 13.20 1.82 -10.53
C GLY A 171 12.16 0.71 -10.37
N ASN A 172 11.86 0.31 -9.15
CA ASN A 172 10.82 -0.68 -8.82
C ASN A 172 9.38 -0.17 -9.08
N ALA A 173 9.20 1.12 -9.42
CA ALA A 173 7.89 1.69 -9.78
C ALA A 173 7.57 1.62 -11.28
N ILE A 174 8.20 0.71 -12.03
CA ILE A 174 7.97 0.53 -13.49
C ILE A 174 6.48 0.32 -13.82
N GLY A 175 5.76 -0.47 -13.02
CA GLY A 175 4.32 -0.71 -13.14
C GLY A 175 3.50 0.45 -12.62
N GLY A 176 3.99 1.07 -11.57
CA GLY A 176 3.34 2.16 -10.84
C GLY A 176 3.62 2.09 -9.34
N VAL A 177 2.95 2.98 -8.63
CA VAL A 177 3.01 3.11 -7.17
C VAL A 177 1.60 2.99 -6.62
N VAL A 178 1.43 2.24 -5.55
CA VAL A 178 0.26 2.25 -4.68
C VAL A 178 0.69 2.92 -3.37
N ASN A 179 0.17 4.09 -3.10
CA ASN A 179 0.49 4.84 -1.89
C ASN A 179 -0.75 4.91 -1.00
N THR A 180 -0.69 4.30 0.14
CA THR A 180 -1.73 4.41 1.16
C THR A 180 -1.45 5.61 2.04
N ILE A 181 -2.50 6.33 2.37
CA ILE A 181 -2.43 7.56 3.16
C ILE A 181 -3.34 7.40 4.35
N ASP A 182 -2.78 7.62 5.50
CA ASP A 182 -3.46 7.77 6.78
C ASP A 182 -3.22 9.18 7.34
N ASN A 183 -3.89 9.55 8.41
CA ASN A 183 -3.70 10.83 9.10
C ASN A 183 -3.00 10.66 10.46
N ARG A 184 -2.20 9.63 10.63
CA ARG A 184 -1.47 9.35 11.88
C ARG A 184 -0.52 10.47 12.29
N ILE A 185 -0.03 11.24 11.30
CA ILE A 185 0.68 12.50 11.50
C ILE A 185 -0.19 13.61 10.90
N PRO A 186 -1.05 14.28 11.70
CA PRO A 186 -1.90 15.35 11.20
C PRO A 186 -1.09 16.49 10.60
N ARG A 187 -1.39 16.85 9.34
CA ARG A 187 -0.63 17.86 8.58
C ARG A 187 -1.23 19.25 8.67
N GLU A 188 -2.47 19.33 9.06
CA GLU A 188 -3.22 20.59 9.21
C GLU A 188 -3.67 20.76 10.67
N PRO A 189 -3.85 22.01 11.14
CA PRO A 189 -4.29 22.29 12.49
C PRO A 189 -5.66 21.70 12.80
N ILE A 190 -5.76 20.87 13.83
CA ILE A 190 -7.02 20.33 14.34
C ILE A 190 -7.44 21.15 15.55
N LYS A 191 -8.74 21.53 15.63
CA LYS A 191 -9.35 22.17 16.79
C LYS A 191 -10.49 21.32 17.30
N GLY A 192 -10.45 20.96 18.58
CA GLY A 192 -11.41 20.06 19.19
C GLY A 192 -11.03 18.59 19.01
N VAL A 193 -11.99 17.70 19.19
CA VAL A 193 -11.82 16.24 19.10
C VAL A 193 -12.91 15.69 18.20
N THR A 194 -12.53 14.80 17.29
CA THR A 194 -13.45 14.05 16.42
C THR A 194 -13.10 12.58 16.47
N GLY A 195 -14.03 11.71 16.12
CA GLY A 195 -13.77 10.27 16.03
C GLY A 195 -14.77 9.60 15.12
N THR A 196 -14.34 8.49 14.54
CA THR A 196 -15.16 7.62 13.69
C THR A 196 -15.04 6.17 14.13
N THR A 197 -16.11 5.41 13.89
CA THR A 197 -16.12 3.96 14.12
C THR A 197 -16.77 3.30 12.94
N ASP A 198 -16.16 2.21 12.47
CA ASP A 198 -16.67 1.35 11.42
C ASP A 198 -16.86 -0.07 11.97
N VAL A 199 -18.01 -0.68 11.68
CA VAL A 199 -18.26 -2.10 11.97
C VAL A 199 -18.93 -2.72 10.76
N ASN A 200 -18.37 -3.82 10.28
CA ASN A 200 -18.93 -4.51 9.13
C ASN A 200 -18.99 -6.04 9.31
N TYR A 201 -19.90 -6.67 8.55
CA TYR A 201 -20.04 -8.11 8.47
C TYR A 201 -20.23 -8.55 7.03
N THR A 202 -19.45 -9.54 6.60
CA THR A 202 -19.52 -10.15 5.27
C THR A 202 -19.91 -11.62 5.39
N SER A 203 -20.95 -12.05 4.68
CA SER A 203 -21.51 -13.40 4.84
C SER A 203 -20.71 -14.51 4.12
N GLY A 204 -19.93 -14.17 3.09
CA GLY A 204 -19.17 -15.14 2.29
C GLY A 204 -18.20 -15.96 3.14
N ASN A 205 -17.38 -15.29 3.92
CA ASN A 205 -16.42 -15.88 4.85
C ASN A 205 -16.74 -15.55 6.32
N GLN A 206 -17.96 -15.11 6.62
CA GLN A 206 -18.39 -14.70 7.96
C GLN A 206 -17.45 -13.65 8.59
N ALA A 207 -16.85 -12.78 7.76
CA ALA A 207 -15.94 -11.76 8.22
C ALA A 207 -16.63 -10.79 9.18
N ARG A 208 -15.98 -10.55 10.31
CA ARG A 208 -16.34 -9.52 11.28
C ARG A 208 -15.17 -8.57 11.36
N ALA A 209 -15.39 -7.32 11.07
CA ALA A 209 -14.34 -6.32 11.10
C ALA A 209 -14.84 -5.04 11.77
N GLY A 210 -13.92 -4.35 12.41
CA GLY A 210 -14.19 -3.06 13.02
C GLY A 210 -12.93 -2.22 13.09
N ALA A 211 -13.13 -0.91 12.99
CA ALA A 211 -12.10 0.09 13.20
C ALA A 211 -12.67 1.23 14.04
N ALA A 212 -11.81 1.88 14.80
CA ALA A 212 -12.12 3.11 15.50
C ALA A 212 -10.92 4.04 15.44
N GLN A 213 -11.17 5.32 15.22
CA GLN A 213 -10.13 6.34 15.26
C GLN A 213 -10.61 7.56 16.05
N ILE A 214 -9.67 8.25 16.64
CA ILE A 214 -9.87 9.53 17.32
C ILE A 214 -8.74 10.48 16.94
N GLU A 215 -9.12 11.70 16.65
CA GLU A 215 -8.22 12.81 16.34
C GLU A 215 -8.58 14.02 17.16
N GLY A 216 -7.59 14.81 17.51
CA GLY A 216 -7.85 16.06 18.20
C GLY A 216 -6.65 16.97 18.27
N GLY A 217 -6.93 18.20 18.70
CA GLY A 217 -5.87 19.18 18.85
C GLY A 217 -6.36 20.54 19.37
N ASN A 218 -5.40 21.42 19.60
CA ASN A 218 -5.62 22.81 20.03
C ASN A 218 -5.31 23.83 18.92
N GLY A 219 -5.08 23.34 17.69
CA GLY A 219 -4.68 24.13 16.53
C GLY A 219 -3.17 24.22 16.30
N GLN A 220 -2.36 23.77 17.25
CA GLN A 220 -0.90 23.68 17.11
C GLN A 220 -0.43 22.24 17.40
N PHE A 221 -0.79 21.68 18.55
CA PHE A 221 -0.53 20.28 18.89
C PHE A 221 -1.73 19.46 18.48
N ASN A 222 -1.50 18.44 17.66
CA ASN A 222 -2.51 17.53 17.17
C ASN A 222 -2.12 16.11 17.50
N PHE A 223 -3.11 15.25 17.73
CA PHE A 223 -2.93 13.83 17.96
C PHE A 223 -3.88 13.01 17.11
N HIS A 224 -3.50 11.78 16.85
CA HIS A 224 -4.27 10.73 16.22
C HIS A 224 -4.05 9.42 16.98
N ALA A 225 -5.11 8.63 17.11
CA ALA A 225 -5.02 7.24 17.54
C ALA A 225 -6.06 6.42 16.77
N ASP A 226 -5.67 5.25 16.28
CA ASP A 226 -6.54 4.29 15.61
C ASP A 226 -6.31 2.86 16.10
N VAL A 227 -7.36 2.05 16.01
CA VAL A 227 -7.32 0.61 16.24
C VAL A 227 -8.24 -0.08 15.23
N PHE A 228 -7.87 -1.27 14.79
CA PHE A 228 -8.69 -2.11 13.93
C PHE A 228 -8.53 -3.59 14.25
N ALA A 229 -9.56 -4.36 13.95
CA ALA A 229 -9.53 -5.81 14.02
C ALA A 229 -10.44 -6.42 12.95
N ARG A 230 -9.99 -7.55 12.40
CA ARG A 230 -10.73 -8.35 11.44
C ARG A 230 -10.54 -9.83 11.76
N LYS A 231 -11.62 -10.60 11.66
CA LYS A 231 -11.59 -12.06 11.74
C LYS A 231 -12.50 -12.64 10.67
N THR A 232 -12.01 -13.64 9.95
CA THR A 232 -12.77 -14.39 8.93
C THR A 232 -12.82 -15.86 9.30
N SER A 233 -13.77 -16.57 8.74
CA SER A 233 -13.81 -18.04 8.61
C SER A 233 -13.44 -18.40 7.18
N ASP A 234 -13.30 -19.70 6.91
CA ASP A 234 -13.09 -20.19 5.54
C ASP A 234 -14.11 -19.64 4.56
N GLU A 235 -13.62 -19.25 3.38
CA GLU A 235 -14.43 -18.72 2.29
C GLU A 235 -15.42 -19.76 1.77
N ARG A 236 -16.67 -19.38 1.59
CA ARG A 236 -17.68 -20.21 0.97
C ARG A 236 -17.53 -20.22 -0.54
N ILE A 237 -17.44 -21.41 -1.11
CA ILE A 237 -17.30 -21.61 -2.56
C ILE A 237 -18.47 -22.46 -3.09
N PRO A 238 -18.88 -22.26 -4.37
CA PRO A 238 -20.02 -22.99 -4.95
C PRO A 238 -19.65 -24.38 -5.49
N GLY A 239 -18.79 -25.13 -4.81
CA GLY A 239 -18.35 -26.43 -5.31
C GLY A 239 -17.17 -27.01 -4.53
N TYR A 240 -16.37 -27.81 -5.22
CA TYR A 240 -15.14 -28.36 -4.66
C TYR A 240 -14.01 -27.33 -4.67
N ALA A 241 -13.12 -27.39 -3.67
CA ALA A 241 -11.92 -26.54 -3.59
C ALA A 241 -10.95 -26.87 -4.73
N HIS A 242 -10.73 -28.15 -5.01
CA HIS A 242 -9.90 -28.59 -6.13
C HIS A 242 -10.70 -28.71 -7.43
N SER A 243 -10.05 -28.40 -8.55
CA SER A 243 -10.61 -28.65 -9.88
C SER A 243 -10.85 -30.13 -10.14
N ALA A 244 -11.71 -30.48 -11.10
CA ALA A 244 -11.93 -31.87 -11.47
C ALA A 244 -10.64 -32.60 -11.89
N ALA A 245 -9.73 -31.88 -12.56
CA ALA A 245 -8.44 -32.44 -12.99
C ALA A 245 -7.53 -32.72 -11.78
N GLN A 246 -7.48 -31.80 -10.81
CA GLN A 246 -6.71 -32.00 -9.59
C GLN A 246 -7.26 -33.15 -8.77
N ARG A 247 -8.57 -33.18 -8.52
CA ARG A 247 -9.23 -34.26 -7.78
C ARG A 247 -9.03 -35.66 -8.39
N ALA A 248 -8.80 -35.73 -9.69
CA ALA A 248 -8.49 -37.01 -10.36
C ALA A 248 -7.04 -37.46 -10.10
N GLN A 249 -6.19 -36.60 -9.60
CA GLN A 249 -4.79 -36.87 -9.24
C GLN A 249 -4.59 -37.02 -7.73
N ASP A 250 -5.53 -36.48 -6.93
CA ASP A 250 -5.50 -36.60 -5.48
C ASP A 250 -5.62 -38.06 -5.05
N ASP A 251 -5.08 -38.38 -3.88
CA ASP A 251 -5.24 -39.69 -3.26
C ASP A 251 -6.75 -40.00 -3.09
N PRO A 252 -7.26 -41.16 -3.57
CA PRO A 252 -8.67 -41.53 -3.44
C PRO A 252 -9.23 -41.52 -2.02
N ASP A 253 -8.36 -41.69 -1.02
CA ASP A 253 -8.71 -41.65 0.40
C ASP A 253 -8.74 -40.24 0.99
N THR A 254 -8.29 -39.22 0.24
CA THR A 254 -8.32 -37.83 0.68
C THR A 254 -9.73 -37.25 0.60
N ALA A 255 -10.24 -36.75 1.72
CA ALA A 255 -11.56 -36.12 1.78
C ALA A 255 -11.57 -34.84 0.94
N GLN A 256 -12.41 -34.80 -0.09
CA GLN A 256 -12.50 -33.64 -0.98
C GLN A 256 -13.34 -32.53 -0.35
N ALA A 257 -12.69 -31.36 -0.11
CA ALA A 257 -13.36 -30.19 0.44
C ALA A 257 -14.42 -29.64 -0.52
N TYR A 258 -15.66 -29.52 -0.03
CA TYR A 258 -16.83 -29.03 -0.78
C TYR A 258 -17.52 -27.89 -0.03
N GLY A 259 -17.89 -26.82 -0.74
CA GLY A 259 -18.65 -25.70 -0.19
C GLY A 259 -17.82 -24.70 0.62
N LYS A 260 -16.55 -25.02 0.89
CA LYS A 260 -15.59 -24.15 1.58
C LYS A 260 -14.19 -24.32 1.00
N LEU A 261 -13.42 -23.25 0.99
CA LEU A 261 -12.01 -23.25 0.68
C LEU A 261 -11.23 -23.47 1.99
N PRO A 262 -10.58 -24.62 2.18
CA PRO A 262 -9.85 -24.92 3.41
C PRO A 262 -8.72 -23.91 3.66
N ASN A 263 -8.39 -23.70 4.94
CA ASN A 263 -7.28 -22.86 5.37
C ASN A 263 -7.29 -21.44 4.78
N SER A 264 -8.48 -20.91 4.48
CA SER A 264 -8.65 -19.54 3.94
C SER A 264 -9.10 -18.53 5.01
N ASP A 265 -9.26 -19.00 6.25
CA ASP A 265 -9.59 -18.14 7.38
C ASP A 265 -8.38 -17.30 7.84
N GLY A 266 -8.66 -16.24 8.59
CA GLY A 266 -7.62 -15.46 9.20
C GLY A 266 -8.11 -14.41 10.19
N ARG A 267 -7.15 -13.78 10.83
CA ARG A 267 -7.38 -12.66 11.73
C ARG A 267 -6.28 -11.63 11.60
N TRP A 268 -6.66 -10.37 11.58
CA TRP A 268 -5.78 -9.22 11.59
C TRP A 268 -6.16 -8.29 12.72
N SER A 269 -5.17 -7.63 13.29
CA SER A 269 -5.38 -6.57 14.26
C SER A 269 -4.19 -5.62 14.27
N GLY A 270 -4.46 -4.39 14.61
CA GLY A 270 -3.44 -3.37 14.71
C GLY A 270 -3.97 -2.09 15.28
N GLY A 271 -3.10 -1.12 15.35
CA GLY A 271 -3.43 0.22 15.79
C GLY A 271 -2.23 1.13 15.69
N ALA A 272 -2.49 2.40 15.85
CA ALA A 272 -1.47 3.43 15.78
C ALA A 272 -1.74 4.55 16.78
N VAL A 273 -0.66 5.25 17.09
CA VAL A 273 -0.69 6.54 17.73
C VAL A 273 0.24 7.48 17.02
N GLY A 274 -0.12 8.76 16.94
CA GLY A 274 0.72 9.76 16.34
C GLY A 274 0.34 11.16 16.77
N GLY A 275 1.16 12.10 16.38
CA GLY A 275 0.91 13.49 16.66
C GLY A 275 1.83 14.41 15.87
N SER A 276 1.43 15.67 15.83
CA SER A 276 2.17 16.71 15.14
C SER A 276 2.10 18.03 15.86
N TYR A 277 3.12 18.84 15.60
CA TYR A 277 3.10 20.27 15.86
C TYR A 277 2.92 20.98 14.52
N THR A 278 1.89 21.81 14.41
CA THR A 278 1.57 22.59 13.22
C THR A 278 1.76 24.08 13.51
N TRP A 279 2.28 24.80 12.54
CA TRP A 279 2.46 26.26 12.59
C TRP A 279 2.04 26.87 11.25
N ALA A 280 2.06 28.18 11.15
CA ALA A 280 1.53 28.90 9.99
C ALA A 280 2.09 28.41 8.64
N ASN A 281 3.37 27.99 8.62
CA ASN A 281 4.07 27.63 7.39
C ASN A 281 4.51 26.17 7.35
N GLY A 282 3.93 25.28 8.18
CA GLY A 282 4.36 23.90 8.12
C GLY A 282 3.90 23.04 9.28
N TYR A 283 4.43 21.84 9.32
CA TYR A 283 4.23 20.87 10.38
C TYR A 283 5.46 19.98 10.57
N ALA A 284 5.55 19.35 11.74
CA ALA A 284 6.43 18.23 12.02
C ALA A 284 5.73 17.26 12.96
N GLY A 285 5.85 15.96 12.71
CA GLY A 285 5.18 14.97 13.52
C GLY A 285 5.80 13.59 13.44
N LEU A 286 5.35 12.74 14.36
CA LEU A 286 5.82 11.37 14.55
C LEU A 286 4.61 10.45 14.74
N SER A 287 4.71 9.23 14.24
CA SER A 287 3.73 8.17 14.49
C SER A 287 4.39 6.82 14.69
N TYR A 288 3.70 5.95 15.42
CA TYR A 288 4.01 4.54 15.55
C TYR A 288 2.75 3.73 15.23
N ASN A 289 2.90 2.66 14.45
CA ASN A 289 1.85 1.69 14.23
C ASN A 289 2.37 0.25 14.36
N GLY A 290 1.50 -0.61 14.90
CA GLY A 290 1.71 -2.05 14.98
C GLY A 290 0.65 -2.80 14.19
N PHE A 291 1.05 -3.88 13.51
CA PHE A 291 0.19 -4.78 12.76
C PHE A 291 0.50 -6.23 13.12
N GLN A 292 -0.54 -7.05 13.27
CA GLN A 292 -0.42 -8.48 13.50
C GLN A 292 -1.44 -9.24 12.65
N SER A 293 -1.04 -10.39 12.13
CA SER A 293 -1.94 -11.30 11.43
C SER A 293 -1.61 -12.76 11.69
N ASP A 294 -2.63 -13.62 11.52
CA ASP A 294 -2.53 -15.08 11.52
C ASP A 294 -3.55 -15.56 10.50
N TYR A 295 -3.09 -16.15 9.39
CA TYR A 295 -3.95 -16.61 8.29
C TYR A 295 -3.38 -17.87 7.67
N GLY A 296 -4.23 -18.65 6.98
CA GLY A 296 -3.83 -19.86 6.29
C GLY A 296 -3.35 -19.59 4.85
N SER A 297 -2.44 -20.42 4.37
CA SER A 297 -2.10 -20.55 2.95
C SER A 297 -3.11 -21.50 2.30
N VAL A 298 -3.80 -21.03 1.25
CA VAL A 298 -4.74 -21.91 0.51
C VAL A 298 -4.02 -22.87 -0.44
N ALA A 299 -2.72 -22.73 -0.60
CA ALA A 299 -1.90 -23.67 -1.35
C ALA A 299 -1.50 -24.89 -0.51
N GLU A 300 -1.56 -24.76 0.82
CA GLU A 300 -1.06 -25.74 1.78
C GLU A 300 -2.01 -25.83 2.97
N ASP A 301 -2.75 -26.92 3.09
CA ASP A 301 -3.87 -27.06 4.03
C ASP A 301 -3.48 -26.94 5.51
N THR A 302 -2.21 -27.17 5.86
CA THR A 302 -1.67 -27.18 7.23
C THR A 302 -0.85 -25.96 7.58
N VAL A 303 -0.45 -25.16 6.57
CA VAL A 303 0.45 -24.00 6.75
C VAL A 303 -0.29 -22.75 7.19
N ARG A 304 0.19 -22.15 8.27
CA ARG A 304 -0.29 -20.87 8.81
C ARG A 304 0.84 -19.84 8.78
N LEU A 305 0.50 -18.63 8.32
CA LEU A 305 1.41 -17.50 8.34
C LEU A 305 1.07 -16.57 9.51
N ARG A 306 2.04 -16.40 10.43
CA ARG A 306 1.94 -15.43 11.53
C ARG A 306 2.88 -14.28 11.30
N MET A 307 2.31 -13.10 11.21
CA MET A 307 3.00 -11.88 10.83
C MET A 307 2.93 -10.84 11.94
N HIS A 308 4.03 -10.13 12.12
CA HIS A 308 4.13 -8.96 12.97
C HIS A 308 4.91 -7.86 12.25
N GLN A 309 4.44 -6.62 12.35
CA GLN A 309 5.16 -5.46 11.82
C GLN A 309 5.01 -4.27 12.78
N ASP A 310 6.13 -3.64 13.09
CA ASP A 310 6.20 -2.33 13.73
C ASP A 310 6.72 -1.30 12.73
N HIS A 311 6.07 -0.14 12.71
CA HIS A 311 6.48 0.94 11.83
C HIS A 311 6.47 2.27 12.58
N VAL A 312 7.60 2.99 12.49
CA VAL A 312 7.77 4.35 13.02
C VAL A 312 7.93 5.30 11.84
N ALA A 313 7.13 6.35 11.79
CA ALA A 313 7.24 7.37 10.74
C ALA A 313 7.46 8.76 11.33
N PHE A 314 8.27 9.56 10.64
CA PHE A 314 8.41 10.98 10.86
C PHE A 314 8.10 11.72 9.57
N ALA A 315 7.33 12.80 9.65
CA ALA A 315 7.05 13.68 8.51
C ALA A 315 7.15 15.14 8.92
N SER A 316 7.70 15.95 8.03
CA SER A 316 7.79 17.39 8.21
C SER A 316 7.69 18.12 6.87
N GLU A 317 7.04 19.26 6.87
CA GLU A 317 6.98 20.15 5.70
C GLU A 317 7.07 21.59 6.15
N VAL A 318 7.89 22.37 5.44
CA VAL A 318 7.98 23.81 5.58
C VAL A 318 7.61 24.46 4.26
N ARG A 319 6.64 25.36 4.28
CA ARG A 319 6.04 26.04 3.13
C ARG A 319 6.36 27.54 3.16
N ASN A 320 6.15 28.22 2.05
CA ASN A 320 6.30 29.67 1.92
C ASN A 320 7.70 30.17 2.31
N LEU A 321 8.73 29.39 1.96
CA LEU A 321 10.11 29.78 2.23
C LEU A 321 10.52 31.03 1.42
N GLN A 322 11.38 31.83 2.01
CA GLN A 322 12.01 32.96 1.29
C GLN A 322 13.06 32.40 0.31
N GLY A 323 13.33 33.12 -0.80
CA GLY A 323 14.32 32.70 -1.80
C GLY A 323 13.71 31.83 -2.92
N PRO A 324 14.52 31.02 -3.65
CA PRO A 324 14.08 30.27 -4.83
C PRO A 324 13.26 29.02 -4.51
N ILE A 325 13.40 28.46 -3.32
CA ILE A 325 12.65 27.29 -2.85
C ILE A 325 11.37 27.75 -2.17
N GLU A 326 10.24 27.18 -2.57
CA GLU A 326 8.93 27.47 -1.99
C GLU A 326 8.62 26.55 -0.80
N ARG A 327 8.94 25.26 -0.95
CA ARG A 327 8.58 24.22 -0.01
C ARG A 327 9.68 23.16 0.10
N VAL A 328 9.92 22.70 1.33
CA VAL A 328 10.74 21.52 1.60
C VAL A 328 9.92 20.53 2.41
N LYS A 329 9.92 19.29 1.98
CA LYS A 329 9.25 18.16 2.63
C LYS A 329 10.28 17.11 2.98
N PHE A 330 10.16 16.52 4.17
CA PHE A 330 10.94 15.38 4.64
C PHE A 330 10.01 14.30 5.17
N ASP A 331 10.12 13.09 4.62
CA ASP A 331 9.44 11.90 5.09
C ASP A 331 10.50 10.86 5.46
N PHE A 332 10.28 10.15 6.57
CA PHE A 332 11.14 9.06 7.05
C PHE A 332 10.27 7.95 7.62
N GLY A 333 10.63 6.70 7.34
CA GLY A 333 10.02 5.51 7.90
C GLY A 333 11.06 4.49 8.33
N TYR A 334 10.86 3.86 9.47
CA TYR A 334 11.56 2.66 9.93
C TYR A 334 10.56 1.54 10.10
N THR A 335 10.88 0.36 9.60
CA THR A 335 10.04 -0.84 9.69
C THR A 335 10.82 -1.99 10.28
N ASP A 336 10.20 -2.72 11.19
CA ASP A 336 10.63 -4.03 11.67
C ASP A 336 9.51 -5.04 11.38
N TYR A 337 9.80 -6.00 10.51
CA TYR A 337 8.85 -6.97 10.01
C TYR A 337 9.37 -8.39 10.21
N GLU A 338 8.50 -9.25 10.74
CA GLU A 338 8.73 -10.70 10.83
C GLU A 338 7.44 -11.44 10.45
N HIS A 339 7.55 -12.49 9.65
CA HIS A 339 6.52 -13.51 9.62
C HIS A 339 7.14 -14.91 9.70
N ARG A 340 6.32 -15.85 10.14
CA ARG A 340 6.67 -17.26 10.26
C ARG A 340 5.66 -18.09 9.53
N GLU A 341 6.15 -19.01 8.76
CA GLU A 341 5.38 -20.12 8.22
C GLU A 341 5.42 -21.26 9.23
N ILE A 342 4.25 -21.74 9.59
CA ILE A 342 4.06 -22.73 10.65
C ILE A 342 3.25 -23.88 10.06
N ASP A 343 3.90 -25.01 9.89
CA ASP A 343 3.28 -26.23 9.40
C ASP A 343 3.03 -27.18 10.57
N ASP A 344 1.78 -27.67 10.72
CA ASP A 344 1.34 -28.51 11.85
C ASP A 344 1.80 -28.02 13.23
N GLY A 345 1.88 -26.69 13.40
CA GLY A 345 2.29 -26.05 14.66
C GLY A 345 3.79 -25.93 14.85
N VAL A 346 4.60 -26.37 13.91
CA VAL A 346 6.06 -26.22 13.91
C VAL A 346 6.46 -25.09 12.98
N THR A 347 7.35 -24.20 13.43
CA THR A 347 7.90 -23.15 12.57
C THR A 347 8.88 -23.76 11.58
N GLY A 348 8.53 -23.79 10.29
CA GLY A 348 9.40 -24.18 9.18
C GLY A 348 10.33 -23.04 8.79
N THR A 349 9.78 -21.90 8.40
CA THR A 349 10.56 -20.75 7.92
C THR A 349 10.20 -19.46 8.65
N THR A 350 11.21 -18.64 8.89
CA THR A 350 11.06 -17.28 9.44
C THR A 350 11.62 -16.27 8.44
N PHE A 351 10.77 -15.36 8.00
CA PHE A 351 11.14 -14.24 7.15
C PHE A 351 11.23 -12.96 7.96
N ARG A 352 12.29 -12.19 7.77
CA ARG A 352 12.49 -10.88 8.42
C ARG A 352 12.88 -9.84 7.40
N ASN A 353 12.36 -8.64 7.57
CA ASN A 353 12.75 -7.48 6.79
C ASN A 353 12.72 -6.24 7.67
N HIS A 354 13.89 -5.73 8.03
CA HIS A 354 14.01 -4.52 8.82
C HIS A 354 14.80 -3.47 8.06
N GLY A 355 14.36 -2.23 8.14
CA GLY A 355 15.03 -1.17 7.40
C GLY A 355 14.37 0.18 7.54
N TYR A 356 14.98 1.15 6.89
CA TYR A 356 14.52 2.54 6.88
C TYR A 356 14.58 3.14 5.48
N GLU A 357 13.69 4.08 5.24
CA GLU A 357 13.69 4.93 4.06
C GLU A 357 13.48 6.39 4.47
N GLY A 358 14.25 7.28 3.86
CA GLY A 358 14.09 8.71 3.99
C GLY A 358 14.05 9.40 2.64
N ARG A 359 13.23 10.45 2.54
CA ARG A 359 13.02 11.24 1.33
C ARG A 359 12.97 12.71 1.67
N ILE A 360 13.80 13.50 0.99
CA ILE A 360 13.77 14.97 1.04
C ILE A 360 13.36 15.45 -0.34
N GLU A 361 12.41 16.39 -0.38
CA GLU A 361 11.91 16.98 -1.61
C GLU A 361 11.81 18.49 -1.46
N ALA A 362 12.38 19.23 -2.41
CA ALA A 362 12.32 20.67 -2.48
C ALA A 362 11.57 21.09 -3.76
N ARG A 363 10.48 21.83 -3.61
CA ARG A 363 9.78 22.49 -4.71
C ARG A 363 10.30 23.90 -4.84
N HIS A 364 10.67 24.32 -6.05
CA HIS A 364 11.06 25.71 -6.31
C HIS A 364 9.82 26.59 -6.54
N LYS A 365 9.98 27.89 -6.34
CA LYS A 365 8.99 28.88 -6.76
C LYS A 365 8.85 28.84 -8.28
N LYS A 366 7.65 29.12 -8.77
CA LYS A 366 7.45 29.23 -10.22
C LYS A 366 8.41 30.23 -10.86
N ILE A 367 9.15 29.76 -11.86
CA ILE A 367 10.10 30.58 -12.64
C ILE A 367 9.49 30.78 -14.03
N GLY A 368 8.69 31.84 -14.19
CA GLY A 368 7.91 32.04 -15.39
C GLY A 368 6.91 30.89 -15.60
N PRO A 369 6.98 30.16 -16.72
CA PRO A 369 6.08 29.03 -17.00
C PRO A 369 6.51 27.69 -16.37
N PHE A 370 7.60 27.66 -15.60
CA PHE A 370 8.20 26.45 -15.03
C PHE A 370 7.80 26.26 -13.56
N ASP A 371 7.43 25.03 -13.21
CA ASP A 371 7.08 24.57 -11.87
C ASP A 371 7.67 23.18 -11.64
N GLY A 372 8.51 23.01 -10.65
CA GLY A 372 9.23 21.77 -10.49
C GLY A 372 9.66 21.45 -9.07
N ALA A 373 10.11 20.22 -8.89
CA ALA A 373 10.63 19.71 -7.64
C ALA A 373 11.86 18.82 -7.90
N ILE A 374 12.81 18.90 -6.99
CA ILE A 374 13.99 18.04 -6.94
C ILE A 374 14.06 17.36 -5.58
N GLY A 375 14.59 16.15 -5.52
CA GLY A 375 14.72 15.48 -4.23
C GLY A 375 15.77 14.40 -4.23
N VAL A 376 16.09 13.99 -3.01
CA VAL A 376 16.98 12.86 -2.71
C VAL A 376 16.20 11.81 -1.92
N GLN A 377 16.55 10.55 -2.14
CA GLN A 377 15.99 9.43 -1.41
C GLN A 377 17.14 8.50 -1.00
N PHE A 378 17.06 7.99 0.20
CA PHE A 378 17.98 6.97 0.70
C PHE A 378 17.17 5.88 1.38
N SER A 379 17.62 4.65 1.26
CA SER A 379 17.02 3.54 1.97
C SER A 379 18.04 2.45 2.24
N GLN A 380 17.83 1.72 3.33
CA GLN A 380 18.57 0.50 3.62
C GLN A 380 17.61 -0.49 4.30
N ASN A 381 17.62 -1.73 3.84
CA ASN A 381 16.93 -2.81 4.50
C ASN A 381 17.77 -4.08 4.50
N THR A 382 17.52 -4.96 5.46
CA THR A 382 18.09 -6.29 5.55
C THR A 382 16.97 -7.30 5.52
N PHE A 383 16.97 -8.15 4.51
CA PHE A 383 16.03 -9.25 4.34
C PHE A 383 16.69 -10.57 4.68
N SER A 384 15.97 -11.47 5.35
CA SER A 384 16.38 -12.85 5.59
C SER A 384 15.22 -13.83 5.51
N ALA A 385 15.47 -15.02 5.00
CA ALA A 385 14.63 -16.20 5.05
C ALA A 385 15.43 -17.32 5.73
N LEU A 386 14.98 -17.78 6.89
CA LEU A 386 15.72 -18.70 7.77
C LEU A 386 14.85 -19.90 8.10
N GLY A 387 15.29 -21.10 7.78
CA GLY A 387 14.55 -22.34 8.01
C GLY A 387 14.55 -23.22 6.75
N ASP A 388 13.50 -24.02 6.60
CA ASP A 388 13.39 -25.04 5.56
C ASP A 388 13.32 -24.41 4.17
N GLU A 389 12.55 -23.33 4.01
CA GLU A 389 12.47 -22.49 2.81
C GLU A 389 13.50 -21.35 2.79
N ALA A 390 14.68 -21.52 3.31
CA ALA A 390 15.76 -20.52 3.17
C ALA A 390 16.19 -20.38 1.71
N LEU A 391 15.34 -19.81 0.86
CA LEU A 391 15.53 -19.72 -0.59
C LEU A 391 16.48 -18.59 -1.02
N VAL A 392 16.79 -17.64 -0.11
CA VAL A 392 17.69 -16.51 -0.37
C VAL A 392 18.66 -16.29 0.79
N PRO A 393 19.88 -15.78 0.55
CA PRO A 393 20.79 -15.39 1.62
C PRO A 393 20.26 -14.14 2.34
N THR A 394 20.65 -13.98 3.61
CA THR A 394 20.46 -12.70 4.28
C THR A 394 21.14 -11.60 3.48
N THR A 395 20.36 -10.64 2.98
CA THR A 395 20.88 -9.63 2.06
C THR A 395 20.56 -8.23 2.57
N ARG A 396 21.60 -7.40 2.70
CA ARG A 396 21.46 -5.97 2.92
C ARG A 396 21.37 -5.27 1.57
N THR A 397 20.30 -4.50 1.37
CA THR A 397 20.10 -3.65 0.19
C THR A 397 20.15 -2.20 0.60
N THR A 398 21.02 -1.41 -0.03
CA THR A 398 21.13 0.04 0.20
C THR A 398 20.89 0.77 -1.12
N ASN A 399 20.02 1.79 -1.08
CA ASN A 399 19.72 2.63 -2.24
C ASN A 399 19.95 4.10 -1.91
N VAL A 400 20.53 4.82 -2.87
CA VAL A 400 20.64 6.30 -2.84
C VAL A 400 20.24 6.82 -4.20
N ALA A 401 19.34 7.80 -4.23
CA ALA A 401 18.85 8.35 -5.48
C ALA A 401 18.71 9.88 -5.44
N LEU A 402 18.92 10.47 -6.62
CA LEU A 402 18.54 11.84 -6.96
C LEU A 402 17.42 11.77 -7.99
N PHE A 403 16.38 12.58 -7.81
CA PHE A 403 15.25 12.63 -8.73
C PHE A 403 14.76 14.07 -8.91
N GLY A 404 14.04 14.32 -10.00
CA GLY A 404 13.41 15.59 -10.25
C GLY A 404 12.26 15.48 -11.24
N LEU A 405 11.35 16.43 -11.14
CA LEU A 405 10.22 16.61 -12.03
C LEU A 405 10.09 18.09 -12.33
N GLU A 406 9.97 18.42 -13.60
CA GLU A 406 9.76 19.78 -14.07
C GLU A 406 8.54 19.83 -15.00
N GLU A 407 7.63 20.76 -14.76
CA GLU A 407 6.49 21.05 -15.62
C GLU A 407 6.64 22.43 -16.27
N TRP A 408 6.46 22.47 -17.57
CA TRP A 408 6.53 23.66 -18.40
C TRP A 408 5.17 23.95 -19.02
N GLN A 409 4.54 25.06 -18.64
CA GLN A 409 3.36 25.58 -19.33
C GLN A 409 3.79 26.27 -20.62
N ALA A 410 4.01 25.48 -21.69
CA ALA A 410 4.54 25.97 -22.97
C ALA A 410 3.60 26.95 -23.68
N THR A 411 2.28 26.72 -23.59
CA THR A 411 1.22 27.63 -24.05
C THR A 411 0.03 27.53 -23.11
N GLN A 412 -1.01 28.35 -23.28
CA GLN A 412 -2.26 28.23 -22.50
C GLN A 412 -2.93 26.86 -22.64
N ARG A 413 -2.62 26.12 -23.71
CA ARG A 413 -3.23 24.80 -24.02
C ARG A 413 -2.26 23.62 -23.86
N LEU A 414 -0.95 23.87 -23.87
CA LEU A 414 0.07 22.82 -23.84
C LEU A 414 0.90 22.91 -22.56
N LYS A 415 0.84 21.86 -21.76
CA LYS A 415 1.70 21.59 -20.62
C LYS A 415 2.63 20.42 -20.96
N VAL A 416 3.91 20.55 -20.67
CA VAL A 416 4.95 19.51 -20.86
C VAL A 416 5.54 19.18 -19.52
N SER A 417 5.84 17.91 -19.26
CA SER A 417 6.48 17.43 -18.05
C SER A 417 7.74 16.63 -18.39
N LEU A 418 8.82 16.91 -17.70
CA LEU A 418 10.09 16.18 -17.79
C LEU A 418 10.44 15.63 -16.42
N GLY A 419 10.57 14.30 -16.32
CA GLY A 419 10.99 13.61 -15.10
C GLY A 419 12.33 12.92 -15.28
N GLY A 420 13.12 12.85 -14.22
CA GLY A 420 14.39 12.14 -14.21
C GLY A 420 14.73 11.54 -12.86
N ARG A 421 15.46 10.42 -12.85
CA ARG A 421 15.99 9.78 -11.66
C ARG A 421 17.29 9.07 -11.97
N VAL A 422 18.27 9.19 -11.08
CA VAL A 422 19.47 8.36 -11.04
C VAL A 422 19.54 7.69 -9.69
N GLU A 423 19.77 6.39 -9.67
CA GLU A 423 19.77 5.58 -8.45
C GLU A 423 20.98 4.65 -8.40
N ARG A 424 21.63 4.57 -7.25
CA ARG A 424 22.66 3.60 -6.92
C ARG A 424 22.07 2.57 -5.97
N THR A 425 22.09 1.29 -6.37
CA THR A 425 21.69 0.12 -5.57
C THR A 425 22.91 -0.72 -5.25
N MET A 426 23.09 -1.04 -3.98
CA MET A 426 24.15 -1.91 -3.47
C MET A 426 23.51 -3.08 -2.72
N LEU A 427 23.86 -4.30 -3.11
CA LEU A 427 23.37 -5.55 -2.50
C LEU A 427 24.56 -6.29 -1.91
N SER A 428 24.49 -6.58 -0.61
CA SER A 428 25.53 -7.29 0.14
C SER A 428 24.93 -8.53 0.78
N PRO A 429 25.03 -9.71 0.15
CA PRO A 429 24.56 -10.97 0.68
C PRO A 429 25.50 -11.51 1.75
N THR A 430 24.96 -12.29 2.67
CA THR A 430 25.70 -13.02 3.70
C THR A 430 25.21 -14.47 3.73
N ALA A 431 26.09 -15.41 3.49
CA ALA A 431 25.74 -16.84 3.47
C ALA A 431 25.27 -17.38 4.83
N ALA A 432 25.68 -16.73 5.94
CA ALA A 432 25.30 -17.07 7.32
C ALA A 432 25.44 -18.57 7.66
N GLY A 433 26.47 -19.22 7.09
CA GLY A 433 26.73 -20.66 7.29
C GLY A 433 25.94 -21.60 6.38
N ASN A 434 25.08 -21.08 5.48
CA ASN A 434 24.40 -21.90 4.48
C ASN A 434 25.24 -21.99 3.20
N GLU A 435 25.79 -23.18 2.93
CA GLU A 435 26.69 -23.44 1.81
C GLU A 435 26.05 -23.16 0.44
N ARG A 436 24.72 -23.25 0.31
CA ARG A 436 23.99 -22.92 -0.93
C ARG A 436 24.27 -21.49 -1.39
N PHE A 437 24.61 -20.58 -0.48
CA PHE A 437 24.84 -19.17 -0.76
C PHE A 437 26.32 -18.76 -0.66
N ALA A 438 27.25 -19.71 -0.54
CA ALA A 438 28.66 -19.41 -0.39
C ALA A 438 29.28 -18.66 -1.58
N SER A 439 28.67 -18.76 -2.77
CA SER A 439 29.09 -18.05 -3.98
C SER A 439 28.39 -16.71 -4.20
N ALA A 440 27.53 -16.28 -3.28
CA ALA A 440 26.84 -15.00 -3.41
C ALA A 440 27.82 -13.84 -3.13
N GLU A 441 27.93 -12.91 -4.06
CA GLU A 441 28.88 -11.79 -4.01
C GLU A 441 28.14 -10.45 -3.99
N ASP A 442 28.82 -9.42 -3.48
CA ASP A 442 28.34 -8.05 -3.51
C ASP A 442 28.07 -7.59 -4.94
N ARG A 443 26.92 -6.97 -5.16
CA ARG A 443 26.52 -6.43 -6.45
C ARG A 443 26.14 -4.96 -6.33
N ASN A 444 26.55 -4.19 -7.32
CA ASN A 444 26.32 -2.75 -7.38
C ASN A 444 25.77 -2.36 -8.75
N PHE A 445 24.69 -1.59 -8.75
CA PHE A 445 24.07 -1.12 -9.98
C PHE A 445 23.86 0.39 -9.93
N THR A 446 24.09 1.07 -11.06
CA THR A 446 23.66 2.45 -11.26
C THR A 446 22.63 2.45 -12.38
N THR A 447 21.44 2.92 -12.07
CA THR A 447 20.29 2.94 -12.99
C THR A 447 19.85 4.38 -13.24
N GLY A 448 19.41 4.64 -14.47
CA GLY A 448 18.87 5.93 -14.89
C GLY A 448 17.47 5.78 -15.48
N SER A 449 16.59 6.69 -15.13
CA SER A 449 15.23 6.71 -15.67
C SER A 449 14.86 8.12 -16.10
N VAL A 450 14.20 8.25 -17.24
CA VAL A 450 13.73 9.53 -17.75
C VAL A 450 12.31 9.40 -18.28
N SER A 451 11.55 10.48 -18.21
CA SER A 451 10.20 10.53 -18.74
C SER A 451 9.90 11.89 -19.37
N LEU A 452 9.11 11.87 -20.40
CA LEU A 452 8.57 13.05 -21.06
C LEU A 452 7.06 12.87 -21.21
N GLY A 453 6.30 13.85 -20.77
CA GLY A 453 4.85 13.87 -20.88
C GLY A 453 4.35 15.17 -21.49
N GLY A 454 3.17 15.13 -22.09
CA GLY A 454 2.48 16.29 -22.63
C GLY A 454 0.98 16.21 -22.39
N LEU A 455 0.38 17.33 -22.03
CA LEU A 455 -1.07 17.51 -21.94
C LEU A 455 -1.49 18.64 -22.86
N TYR A 456 -2.35 18.36 -23.83
CA TYR A 456 -2.90 19.35 -24.73
C TYR A 456 -4.41 19.50 -24.55
N ARG A 457 -4.86 20.68 -24.16
CA ARG A 457 -6.29 21.03 -24.02
C ARG A 457 -6.87 21.36 -25.41
N LEU A 458 -7.69 20.47 -25.94
CA LEU A 458 -8.40 20.67 -27.21
C LEU A 458 -9.51 21.70 -27.04
N THR A 459 -10.28 21.56 -25.97
CA THR A 459 -11.37 22.47 -25.56
C THR A 459 -11.37 22.58 -24.03
N PRO A 460 -12.19 23.46 -23.43
CA PRO A 460 -12.35 23.47 -21.95
C PRO A 460 -12.82 22.13 -21.37
N ALA A 461 -13.47 21.28 -22.17
CA ALA A 461 -14.00 19.98 -21.73
C ALA A 461 -13.12 18.78 -22.10
N TRP A 462 -12.21 18.91 -23.08
CA TRP A 462 -11.43 17.80 -23.62
C TRP A 462 -9.93 18.07 -23.60
N ALA A 463 -9.17 17.13 -23.11
CA ALA A 463 -7.72 17.14 -23.16
C ALA A 463 -7.16 15.79 -23.63
N VAL A 464 -6.05 15.83 -24.32
CA VAL A 464 -5.26 14.65 -24.70
C VAL A 464 -3.94 14.72 -23.96
N ALA A 465 -3.57 13.61 -23.31
CA ALA A 465 -2.27 13.46 -22.69
C ALA A 465 -1.52 12.29 -23.30
N ALA A 466 -0.22 12.47 -23.47
CA ALA A 466 0.70 11.42 -23.90
C ALA A 466 1.93 11.45 -23.02
N ASP A 467 2.46 10.29 -22.67
CA ASP A 467 3.72 10.16 -21.96
C ASP A 467 4.57 9.01 -22.50
N ILE A 468 5.88 9.21 -22.49
CA ILE A 468 6.89 8.20 -22.75
C ILE A 468 7.86 8.16 -21.59
N ALA A 469 8.21 6.97 -21.14
CA ALA A 469 9.17 6.78 -20.07
C ALA A 469 10.15 5.65 -20.42
N TYR A 470 11.43 5.91 -20.19
CA TYR A 470 12.47 4.91 -20.16
C TYR A 470 12.88 4.70 -18.72
N THR A 471 12.81 3.47 -18.24
CA THR A 471 13.08 3.13 -16.84
C THR A 471 14.06 1.98 -16.77
N GLU A 472 15.12 2.14 -15.97
CA GLU A 472 16.02 1.08 -15.58
C GLU A 472 15.75 0.66 -14.14
N ARG A 473 15.91 -0.64 -13.85
CA ARG A 473 15.80 -1.23 -12.52
C ARG A 473 16.99 -2.16 -12.25
N ALA A 474 17.56 -2.08 -11.05
CA ALA A 474 18.49 -3.09 -10.57
C ALA A 474 17.76 -4.43 -10.36
N PRO A 475 18.42 -5.58 -10.57
CA PRO A 475 17.91 -6.87 -10.11
C PRO A 475 17.70 -6.85 -8.59
N THR A 476 16.69 -7.58 -8.12
CA THR A 476 16.44 -7.79 -6.70
C THR A 476 17.36 -8.87 -6.13
N PHE A 477 17.43 -8.96 -4.80
CA PHE A 477 18.26 -9.97 -4.13
C PHE A 477 17.84 -11.41 -4.50
N TYR A 478 16.54 -11.68 -4.65
CA TYR A 478 16.09 -13.02 -5.05
C TYR A 478 16.32 -13.31 -6.54
N GLU A 479 16.26 -12.32 -7.43
CA GLU A 479 16.63 -12.50 -8.84
C GLU A 479 18.11 -12.83 -9.02
N LEU A 480 18.95 -12.35 -8.09
CA LEU A 480 20.40 -12.60 -8.11
C LEU A 480 20.78 -13.89 -7.38
N TYR A 481 20.22 -14.12 -6.19
CA TYR A 481 20.80 -15.05 -5.22
C TYR A 481 19.87 -16.19 -4.80
N ALA A 482 18.62 -16.26 -5.33
CA ALA A 482 17.76 -17.39 -4.99
C ALA A 482 18.45 -18.72 -5.30
N ASN A 483 18.39 -19.65 -4.36
CA ASN A 483 18.87 -21.03 -4.49
C ASN A 483 18.20 -21.90 -3.43
N GLY A 484 16.92 -22.18 -3.59
CA GLY A 484 16.17 -22.94 -2.60
C GLY A 484 14.74 -23.26 -3.01
N PRO A 485 14.07 -24.12 -2.23
CA PRO A 485 12.68 -24.45 -2.44
C PRO A 485 11.77 -23.25 -2.18
N HIS A 486 10.62 -23.27 -2.82
CA HIS A 486 9.51 -22.34 -2.61
C HIS A 486 8.23 -23.17 -2.57
N ASP A 487 7.82 -23.56 -1.37
CA ASP A 487 6.83 -24.62 -1.15
C ASP A 487 5.44 -24.19 -1.61
N ALA A 488 5.03 -22.94 -1.36
CA ALA A 488 3.75 -22.40 -1.83
C ALA A 488 3.52 -22.53 -3.36
N THR A 489 4.59 -22.64 -4.16
CA THR A 489 4.51 -22.85 -5.62
C THR A 489 4.99 -24.23 -6.07
N GLY A 490 5.53 -25.05 -5.17
CA GLY A 490 6.15 -26.34 -5.48
C GLY A 490 7.37 -26.22 -6.41
N GLN A 491 8.09 -25.11 -6.36
CA GLN A 491 9.21 -24.81 -7.26
C GLN A 491 10.53 -24.71 -6.50
N TYR A 492 11.62 -25.02 -7.17
CA TYR A 492 12.95 -24.69 -6.72
C TYR A 492 13.45 -23.47 -7.49
N LEU A 493 13.69 -22.35 -6.79
CA LEU A 493 14.09 -21.09 -7.40
C LEU A 493 15.60 -20.99 -7.50
N ILE A 494 16.09 -20.65 -8.69
CA ILE A 494 17.52 -20.39 -8.96
C ILE A 494 17.66 -18.99 -9.54
N GLY A 495 18.38 -18.13 -8.82
CA GLY A 495 18.74 -16.80 -9.24
C GLY A 495 19.88 -16.78 -10.25
N ASN A 496 20.06 -15.66 -10.91
CA ASN A 496 21.19 -15.43 -11.79
C ASN A 496 22.12 -14.36 -11.22
N GLY A 497 23.20 -14.77 -10.56
CA GLY A 497 24.22 -13.88 -9.99
C GLY A 497 24.86 -12.92 -10.99
N ASN A 498 24.81 -13.22 -12.28
CA ASN A 498 25.32 -12.38 -13.38
C ASN A 498 24.26 -11.47 -14.01
N ALA A 499 23.02 -11.46 -13.48
CA ALA A 499 21.96 -10.62 -14.03
C ALA A 499 22.38 -9.16 -14.09
N GLN A 500 22.01 -8.50 -15.18
CA GLN A 500 22.25 -7.08 -15.41
C GLN A 500 20.99 -6.27 -15.08
N LYS A 501 21.15 -4.95 -15.02
CA LYS A 501 20.01 -4.05 -14.87
C LYS A 501 18.97 -4.31 -15.97
N LYS A 502 17.69 -4.27 -15.58
CA LYS A 502 16.56 -4.41 -16.50
C LYS A 502 16.12 -3.04 -16.97
N ASN A 503 15.73 -2.94 -18.23
CA ASN A 503 15.21 -1.70 -18.78
C ASN A 503 13.80 -1.89 -19.38
N ARG A 504 13.06 -0.81 -19.47
CA ARG A 504 11.76 -0.77 -20.12
C ARG A 504 11.52 0.60 -20.75
N CYS A 505 11.10 0.60 -22.00
CA CYS A 505 10.52 1.75 -22.64
C CYS A 505 9.00 1.61 -22.66
N ARG A 506 8.28 2.65 -22.26
CA ARG A 506 6.82 2.66 -22.18
C ARG A 506 6.26 3.91 -22.78
N GLN A 507 5.20 3.76 -23.55
CA GLN A 507 4.44 4.85 -24.14
C GLN A 507 2.97 4.72 -23.74
N ILE A 508 2.34 5.81 -23.32
CA ILE A 508 0.93 5.85 -22.92
C ILE A 508 0.24 7.03 -23.62
N TRP A 509 -0.95 6.77 -24.13
CA TRP A 509 -1.85 7.78 -24.67
C TRP A 509 -3.15 7.80 -23.88
N ARG A 510 -3.66 8.98 -23.59
CA ARG A 510 -4.90 9.17 -22.86
C ARG A 510 -5.70 10.32 -23.44
N CYS A 511 -6.99 10.07 -23.68
CA CYS A 511 -7.97 11.10 -23.91
C CYS A 511 -8.81 11.27 -22.65
N ALA A 512 -8.95 12.47 -22.13
CA ALA A 512 -9.69 12.76 -20.91
C ALA A 512 -10.71 13.87 -21.15
N THR A 513 -11.90 13.73 -20.55
CA THR A 513 -12.91 14.78 -20.52
C THR A 513 -12.90 15.44 -19.15
N GLN A 514 -13.05 16.76 -19.09
CA GLN A 514 -13.20 17.52 -17.86
C GLN A 514 -14.65 17.60 -17.38
N THR A 515 -15.61 17.19 -18.19
CA THR A 515 -17.00 17.15 -17.77
C THR A 515 -17.27 15.94 -16.89
N GLY A 516 -17.62 16.17 -15.65
CA GLY A 516 -17.69 15.25 -14.49
C GLY A 516 -18.57 14.00 -14.61
N ARG A 517 -18.99 13.53 -15.78
CA ARG A 517 -19.85 12.35 -15.93
C ARG A 517 -19.27 11.20 -16.75
N THR A 518 -18.21 11.40 -17.51
CA THR A 518 -17.61 10.29 -18.27
C THR A 518 -16.14 10.55 -18.51
N LYS A 519 -15.27 9.93 -17.69
CA LYS A 519 -13.83 9.85 -18.01
C LYS A 519 -13.62 8.63 -18.89
N ALA A 520 -13.79 8.78 -20.20
CA ALA A 520 -13.32 7.77 -21.13
C ALA A 520 -11.81 7.93 -21.29
N ALA A 521 -11.04 7.00 -20.77
CA ALA A 521 -9.61 6.91 -21.03
C ALA A 521 -9.33 5.67 -21.84
N SER A 522 -8.93 5.80 -23.09
CA SER A 522 -8.32 4.70 -23.82
C SER A 522 -6.81 4.72 -23.54
N VAL A 523 -6.27 3.59 -23.09
CA VAL A 523 -4.84 3.44 -22.82
C VAL A 523 -4.31 2.42 -23.81
N CYS A 524 -3.46 2.85 -24.73
CA CYS A 524 -2.65 1.95 -25.55
C CYS A 524 -1.23 1.96 -25.00
N SER A 525 -0.70 0.79 -24.59
CA SER A 525 0.69 0.66 -24.16
C SER A 525 1.43 -0.28 -25.10
N THR A 526 2.53 0.18 -25.68
CA THR A 526 3.50 -0.69 -26.35
C THR A 526 4.71 -0.84 -25.44
N ALA A 527 5.12 -2.08 -25.16
CA ALA A 527 6.38 -2.40 -24.51
C ALA A 527 7.32 -2.95 -25.57
N ALA A 528 8.51 -2.38 -25.68
CA ALA A 528 9.64 -3.03 -26.34
C ALA A 528 10.47 -3.73 -25.27
N SER A 529 10.72 -5.01 -25.48
CA SER A 529 11.57 -5.87 -24.64
C SER A 529 13.05 -5.51 -24.82
#